data_7818ac101d32e8e38d2aac2b924ce337
#
_entry.id   7818ac101d32e8e38d2aac2b924ce337
#
_cell.length_a   1.000
_cell.length_b   1.000
_cell.length_c   1.000
_cell.angle_alpha   90.00
_cell.angle_beta   90.00
_cell.angle_gamma   90.00
#
_symmetry.space_group_name_H-M   'P 1'
#
loop_
_entity.id
_entity.type
_entity.pdbx_description
1 polymer ?
#
loop_
_entity_poly.entity_id
_entity_poly.type
_entity_poly.pdbx_seq_one_letter_code
_entity_poly.pdbx_strand_id
1 'polypeptide(L)'
;MRISRLILPLTGYTLLLILFVQLPFHLYTPTRRFDLPNLLWMTHLILLYIHEAGHLFFSVFGRTLNILGGSLMQVLTPAVWYVVALREGSALANVAIFFTGVSVVDVSLYMKDAALLQLPLIGGLSKSHHDWMNLFHQLDLVNESYLIGEVFFWAGMLLAGTGLVRGILAAFRDARSAAA
;
A
#
# COMPACT_ATOMS: atom_id res chain seq x y z
N MET A 1 -31.82 -17.84 1.37
CA MET A 1 -31.43 -16.45 0.95
C MET A 1 -30.44 -15.75 1.91
N ARG A 2 -30.24 -16.24 3.16
CA ARG A 2 -29.39 -15.57 4.18
C ARG A 2 -27.89 -15.89 4.08
N ILE A 3 -27.53 -17.11 3.68
CA ILE A 3 -26.12 -17.55 3.58
C ILE A 3 -25.39 -16.82 2.43
N SER A 4 -26.06 -16.59 1.30
CA SER A 4 -25.45 -15.91 0.15
C SER A 4 -25.02 -14.47 0.43
N ARG A 5 -25.66 -13.76 1.36
CA ARG A 5 -25.29 -12.38 1.77
C ARG A 5 -24.00 -12.34 2.59
N LEU A 6 -23.61 -13.45 3.23
CA LEU A 6 -22.37 -13.57 3.99
C LEU A 6 -21.21 -14.07 3.12
N ILE A 7 -21.49 -14.95 2.16
CA ILE A 7 -20.44 -15.60 1.36
C ILE A 7 -19.57 -14.55 0.65
N LEU A 8 -20.18 -13.61 -0.05
CA LEU A 8 -19.43 -12.64 -0.84
C LEU A 8 -18.53 -11.72 0.03
N PRO A 9 -19.02 -11.06 1.11
CA PRO A 9 -18.16 -10.28 2.00
C PRO A 9 -17.06 -11.12 2.65
N LEU A 10 -17.38 -12.32 3.16
CA LEU A 10 -16.40 -13.18 3.80
C LEU A 10 -15.31 -13.64 2.82
N THR A 11 -15.68 -14.00 1.58
CA THR A 11 -14.67 -14.33 0.55
C THR A 11 -13.75 -13.14 0.27
N GLY A 12 -14.30 -11.93 0.15
CA GLY A 12 -13.52 -10.72 -0.03
C GLY A 12 -12.54 -10.48 1.12
N TYR A 13 -13.00 -10.53 2.37
CA TYR A 13 -12.14 -10.34 3.54
C TYR A 13 -11.14 -11.50 3.74
N THR A 14 -11.45 -12.72 3.31
CA THR A 14 -10.47 -13.81 3.29
C THR A 14 -9.32 -13.51 2.33
N LEU A 15 -9.59 -12.97 1.16
CA LEU A 15 -8.54 -12.54 0.23
C LEU A 15 -7.70 -11.40 0.81
N LEU A 16 -8.33 -10.41 1.47
CA LEU A 16 -7.60 -9.33 2.15
C LEU A 16 -6.75 -9.87 3.32
N LEU A 17 -7.23 -10.86 4.07
CA LEU A 17 -6.45 -11.53 5.11
C LEU A 17 -5.23 -12.26 4.54
N ILE A 18 -5.40 -12.99 3.44
CA ILE A 18 -4.28 -13.65 2.75
C ILE A 18 -3.25 -12.61 2.32
N LEU A 19 -3.69 -11.50 1.72
CA LEU A 19 -2.81 -10.41 1.32
C LEU A 19 -2.10 -9.80 2.54
N PHE A 20 -2.82 -9.50 3.63
CA PHE A 20 -2.28 -8.92 4.86
C PHE A 20 -1.16 -9.78 5.46
N VAL A 21 -1.38 -11.09 5.53
CA VAL A 21 -0.37 -12.03 6.06
C VAL A 21 0.89 -12.06 5.19
N GLN A 22 0.77 -11.87 3.87
CA GLN A 22 1.92 -11.86 2.96
C GLN A 22 2.81 -10.62 3.12
N LEU A 23 2.26 -9.47 3.58
CA LEU A 23 3.00 -8.20 3.66
C LEU A 23 4.32 -8.32 4.46
N PRO A 24 4.35 -8.83 5.71
CA PRO A 24 5.59 -8.89 6.48
C PRO A 24 6.60 -9.90 5.95
N PHE A 25 6.17 -10.92 5.22
CA PHE A 25 7.08 -11.94 4.67
C PHE A 25 7.77 -11.49 3.38
N HIS A 26 7.13 -10.64 2.59
CA HIS A 26 7.59 -10.28 1.25
C HIS A 26 7.96 -8.81 1.08
N LEU A 27 7.38 -7.91 1.89
CA LEU A 27 7.60 -6.47 1.79
C LEU A 27 8.33 -5.88 3.02
N TYR A 28 8.97 -6.72 3.83
CA TYR A 28 9.70 -6.23 5.00
C TYR A 28 11.16 -5.86 4.69
N THR A 29 11.87 -6.70 3.95
CA THR A 29 13.29 -6.52 3.64
C THR A 29 13.51 -6.42 2.13
N PRO A 30 14.19 -5.37 1.63
CA PRO A 30 14.57 -5.27 0.23
C PRO A 30 15.50 -6.41 -0.19
N THR A 31 15.20 -7.07 -1.32
CA THR A 31 16.02 -8.14 -1.87
C THR A 31 16.14 -8.03 -3.39
N ARG A 32 17.25 -8.53 -3.94
CA ARG A 32 17.46 -8.58 -5.40
C ARG A 32 16.46 -9.51 -6.11
N ARG A 33 16.06 -10.58 -5.43
CA ARG A 33 14.99 -11.46 -5.89
C ARG A 33 13.68 -10.96 -5.34
N PHE A 34 13.05 -10.08 -6.09
CA PHE A 34 11.74 -9.55 -5.76
C PHE A 34 10.67 -10.51 -6.29
N ASP A 35 10.49 -11.62 -5.57
CA ASP A 35 9.54 -12.68 -5.93
C ASP A 35 8.33 -12.60 -4.98
N LEU A 36 7.19 -12.23 -5.53
CA LEU A 36 5.96 -12.02 -4.79
C LEU A 36 4.91 -13.07 -5.18
N PRO A 37 4.12 -13.58 -4.21
CA PRO A 37 2.94 -14.40 -4.51
C PRO A 37 1.98 -13.66 -5.45
N ASN A 38 1.27 -14.41 -6.30
CA ASN A 38 0.45 -13.86 -7.38
C ASN A 38 -0.47 -12.70 -6.94
N LEU A 39 -1.19 -12.85 -5.80
CA LEU A 39 -2.10 -11.81 -5.31
C LEU A 39 -1.34 -10.53 -4.90
N LEU A 40 -0.23 -10.70 -4.19
CA LEU A 40 0.60 -9.58 -3.77
C LEU A 40 1.30 -8.94 -4.97
N TRP A 41 1.77 -9.76 -5.92
CA TRP A 41 2.36 -9.28 -7.17
C TRP A 41 1.39 -8.40 -7.97
N MET A 42 0.15 -8.87 -8.17
CA MET A 42 -0.87 -8.08 -8.87
C MET A 42 -1.18 -6.76 -8.14
N THR A 43 -1.25 -6.80 -6.80
CA THR A 43 -1.45 -5.61 -5.99
C THR A 43 -0.29 -4.63 -6.16
N HIS A 44 0.95 -5.11 -6.01
CA HIS A 44 2.16 -4.31 -6.21
C HIS A 44 2.21 -3.70 -7.62
N LEU A 45 1.87 -4.48 -8.65
CA LEU A 45 1.87 -4.00 -10.04
C LEU A 45 0.88 -2.84 -10.25
N ILE A 46 -0.33 -2.92 -9.68
CA ILE A 46 -1.31 -1.82 -9.73
C ILE A 46 -0.76 -0.58 -9.01
N LEU A 47 -0.18 -0.76 -7.82
CA LEU A 47 0.42 0.32 -7.06
C LEU A 47 1.60 0.96 -7.81
N LEU A 48 2.41 0.16 -8.49
CA LEU A 48 3.52 0.63 -9.32
C LEU A 48 3.02 1.51 -10.48
N TYR A 49 1.97 1.11 -11.20
CA TYR A 49 1.40 1.95 -12.27
C TYR A 49 0.84 3.27 -11.72
N ILE A 50 0.22 3.26 -10.55
CA ILE A 50 -0.25 4.49 -9.89
C ILE A 50 0.96 5.36 -9.49
N HIS A 51 2.04 4.76 -9.03
CA HIS A 51 3.31 5.42 -8.70
C HIS A 51 3.88 6.14 -9.93
N GLU A 52 4.01 5.45 -11.07
CA GLU A 52 4.51 6.06 -12.30
C GLU A 52 3.62 7.21 -12.80
N ALA A 53 2.30 7.05 -12.71
CA ALA A 53 1.37 8.13 -13.01
C ALA A 53 1.57 9.34 -12.08
N GLY A 54 1.98 9.11 -10.83
CA GLY A 54 2.31 10.15 -9.86
C GLY A 54 3.48 11.03 -10.30
N HIS A 55 4.55 10.46 -10.83
CA HIS A 55 5.67 11.22 -11.38
C HIS A 55 5.20 12.17 -12.49
N LEU A 56 4.37 11.66 -13.41
CA LEU A 56 3.83 12.48 -14.48
C LEU A 56 2.95 13.62 -13.95
N PHE A 57 2.03 13.31 -13.02
CA PHE A 57 1.12 14.30 -12.44
C PHE A 57 1.87 15.42 -11.68
N PHE A 58 2.86 15.06 -10.87
CA PHE A 58 3.62 15.99 -10.06
C PHE A 58 4.80 16.65 -10.79
N SER A 59 5.08 16.30 -12.04
CA SER A 59 6.18 16.85 -12.84
C SER A 59 6.14 18.39 -12.97
N VAL A 60 4.94 18.96 -13.01
CA VAL A 60 4.73 20.42 -13.16
C VAL A 60 5.10 21.22 -11.89
N PHE A 61 5.25 20.56 -10.74
CA PHE A 61 5.55 21.18 -9.44
C PHE A 61 7.04 21.18 -9.08
N GLY A 62 7.91 20.85 -10.01
CA GLY A 62 9.35 20.85 -9.83
C GLY A 62 9.93 19.49 -9.44
N ARG A 63 11.27 19.40 -9.45
CA ARG A 63 12.01 18.12 -9.38
C ARG A 63 11.69 17.32 -8.12
N THR A 64 11.70 17.93 -6.95
CA THR A 64 11.49 17.24 -5.67
C THR A 64 10.08 16.65 -5.58
N LEU A 65 9.05 17.42 -5.97
CA LEU A 65 7.67 16.94 -6.00
C LEU A 65 7.44 15.93 -7.12
N ASN A 66 8.14 16.02 -8.23
CA ASN A 66 8.12 14.98 -9.26
C ASN A 66 8.63 13.64 -8.69
N ILE A 67 9.79 13.63 -8.02
CA ILE A 67 10.37 12.41 -7.43
C ILE A 67 9.47 11.84 -6.32
N LEU A 68 9.00 12.67 -5.39
CA LEU A 68 8.09 12.26 -4.32
C LEU A 68 6.72 11.81 -4.85
N GLY A 69 6.33 12.36 -6.00
CA GLY A 69 5.00 12.25 -6.60
C GLY A 69 4.55 10.81 -6.84
N GLY A 70 5.47 9.93 -7.20
CA GLY A 70 5.19 8.50 -7.35
C GLY A 70 4.61 7.90 -6.07
N SER A 71 5.38 7.91 -5.00
CA SER A 71 4.94 7.39 -3.70
C SER A 71 3.75 8.15 -3.12
N LEU A 72 3.69 9.46 -3.33
CA LEU A 72 2.58 10.28 -2.87
C LEU A 72 1.26 9.88 -3.55
N MET A 73 1.24 9.77 -4.88
CA MET A 73 0.06 9.34 -5.63
C MET A 73 -0.37 7.92 -5.24
N GLN A 74 0.58 7.02 -5.07
CA GLN A 74 0.34 5.64 -4.66
C GLN A 74 -0.41 5.55 -3.33
N VAL A 75 -0.08 6.39 -2.35
CA VAL A 75 -0.75 6.42 -1.04
C VAL A 75 -2.03 7.25 -1.08
N LEU A 76 -2.03 8.41 -1.76
CA LEU A 76 -3.19 9.30 -1.81
C LEU A 76 -4.38 8.67 -2.55
N THR A 77 -4.16 7.87 -3.58
CA THR A 77 -5.26 7.27 -4.35
C THR A 77 -6.21 6.46 -3.47
N PRO A 78 -5.78 5.44 -2.71
CA PRO A 78 -6.68 4.72 -1.81
C PRO A 78 -7.09 5.56 -0.59
N ALA A 79 -6.28 6.54 -0.14
CA ALA A 79 -6.66 7.41 0.97
C ALA A 79 -7.82 8.35 0.60
N VAL A 80 -7.83 8.92 -0.60
CA VAL A 80 -8.95 9.72 -1.12
C VAL A 80 -10.19 8.85 -1.26
N TRP A 81 -10.04 7.64 -1.81
CA TRP A 81 -11.14 6.68 -1.87
C TRP A 81 -11.72 6.39 -0.48
N TYR A 82 -10.86 6.20 0.54
CA TYR A 82 -11.30 6.03 1.93
C TYR A 82 -12.16 7.20 2.41
N VAL A 83 -11.71 8.44 2.19
CA VAL A 83 -12.45 9.63 2.60
C VAL A 83 -13.82 9.74 1.90
N VAL A 84 -13.87 9.46 0.60
CA VAL A 84 -15.12 9.46 -0.18
C VAL A 84 -16.07 8.38 0.34
N ALA A 85 -15.61 7.14 0.43
CA ALA A 85 -16.41 6.02 0.91
C ALA A 85 -16.91 6.22 2.35
N LEU A 86 -16.09 6.86 3.20
CA LEU A 86 -16.49 7.21 4.56
C LEU A 86 -17.63 8.25 4.59
N ARG A 87 -17.56 9.29 3.74
CA ARG A 87 -18.60 10.31 3.61
C ARG A 87 -19.92 9.74 3.09
N GLU A 88 -19.85 8.73 2.24
CA GLU A 88 -21.02 8.04 1.70
C GLU A 88 -21.59 6.97 2.65
N GLY A 89 -20.98 6.74 3.81
CA GLY A 89 -21.37 5.66 4.74
C GLY A 89 -21.17 4.26 4.15
N SER A 90 -20.30 4.12 3.16
CA SER A 90 -20.08 2.88 2.43
C SER A 90 -19.18 1.91 3.20
N ALA A 91 -19.52 0.62 3.23
CA ALA A 91 -18.69 -0.44 3.77
C ALA A 91 -17.33 -0.55 3.05
N LEU A 92 -17.22 -0.03 1.83
CA LEU A 92 -15.97 0.04 1.07
C LEU A 92 -14.90 0.92 1.72
N ALA A 93 -15.26 1.79 2.68
CA ALA A 93 -14.29 2.54 3.47
C ALA A 93 -13.29 1.61 4.19
N ASN A 94 -13.73 0.43 4.66
CA ASN A 94 -12.85 -0.55 5.30
C ASN A 94 -11.86 -1.18 4.30
N VAL A 95 -12.27 -1.38 3.06
CA VAL A 95 -11.41 -1.88 1.98
C VAL A 95 -10.43 -0.78 1.56
N ALA A 96 -10.88 0.45 1.45
CA ALA A 96 -10.05 1.58 1.03
C ALA A 96 -8.93 1.89 2.05
N ILE A 97 -9.23 1.90 3.37
CA ILE A 97 -8.19 2.09 4.40
C ILE A 97 -7.23 0.88 4.45
N PHE A 98 -7.71 -0.34 4.18
CA PHE A 98 -6.84 -1.50 4.02
C PHE A 98 -5.81 -1.28 2.92
N PHE A 99 -6.24 -0.90 1.70
CA PHE A 99 -5.33 -0.63 0.60
C PHE A 99 -4.46 0.62 0.81
N THR A 100 -4.92 1.61 1.57
CA THR A 100 -4.05 2.71 2.01
C THR A 100 -2.88 2.16 2.82
N GLY A 101 -3.15 1.27 3.77
CA GLY A 101 -2.11 0.61 4.56
C GLY A 101 -1.17 -0.23 3.71
N VAL A 102 -1.69 -1.01 2.76
CA VAL A 102 -0.87 -1.80 1.81
C VAL A 102 0.05 -0.89 1.00
N SER A 103 -0.46 0.25 0.51
CA SER A 103 0.34 1.23 -0.23
C SER A 103 1.48 1.80 0.62
N VAL A 104 1.21 2.11 1.90
CA VAL A 104 2.24 2.61 2.82
C VAL A 104 3.30 1.54 3.09
N VAL A 105 2.91 0.27 3.25
CA VAL A 105 3.85 -0.87 3.40
C VAL A 105 4.72 -1.01 2.15
N ASP A 106 4.14 -0.95 0.97
CA ASP A 106 4.87 -1.08 -0.30
C ASP A 106 5.89 0.06 -0.49
N VAL A 107 5.48 1.31 -0.22
CA VAL A 107 6.39 2.47 -0.21
C VAL A 107 7.49 2.33 0.83
N SER A 108 7.19 1.77 2.01
CA SER A 108 8.18 1.58 3.09
C SER A 108 9.34 0.68 2.67
N LEU A 109 9.05 -0.37 1.89
CA LEU A 109 10.08 -1.24 1.33
C LEU A 109 11.03 -0.45 0.41
N TYR A 110 10.48 0.41 -0.43
CA TYR A 110 11.25 1.27 -1.33
C TYR A 110 12.07 2.31 -0.57
N MET A 111 11.53 2.87 0.56
CA MET A 111 12.30 3.72 1.48
C MET A 111 13.50 2.99 2.06
N LYS A 112 13.31 1.77 2.59
CA LYS A 112 14.38 0.95 3.16
C LYS A 112 15.47 0.60 2.13
N ASP A 113 15.08 0.47 0.86
CA ASP A 113 16.01 0.17 -0.22
C ASP A 113 16.89 1.35 -0.64
N ALA A 114 16.61 2.57 -0.18
CA ALA A 114 17.34 3.77 -0.60
C ALA A 114 18.86 3.69 -0.36
N ALA A 115 19.29 3.07 0.75
CA ALA A 115 20.71 2.83 1.03
C ALA A 115 21.24 1.51 0.44
N LEU A 116 20.36 0.51 0.23
CA LEU A 116 20.74 -0.85 -0.18
C LEU A 116 20.76 -1.04 -1.68
N LEU A 117 19.88 -0.37 -2.41
CA LEU A 117 19.72 -0.40 -3.87
C LEU A 117 19.60 -1.84 -4.43
N GLN A 118 18.88 -2.71 -3.71
CA GLN A 118 18.70 -4.11 -4.07
C GLN A 118 17.51 -4.33 -5.02
N LEU A 119 16.39 -3.60 -4.80
CA LEU A 119 15.15 -3.79 -5.56
C LEU A 119 15.37 -3.51 -7.06
N PRO A 120 14.81 -4.34 -7.96
CA PRO A 120 14.77 -4.01 -9.37
C PRO A 120 13.89 -2.79 -9.61
N LEU A 121 14.34 -1.87 -10.48
CA LEU A 121 13.52 -0.74 -10.90
C LEU A 121 12.74 -1.10 -12.17
N ILE A 122 11.59 -0.43 -12.36
CA ILE A 122 10.74 -0.62 -13.54
C ILE A 122 11.55 -0.48 -14.83
N GLY A 123 11.27 -1.33 -15.82
CA GLY A 123 11.95 -1.28 -17.10
C GLY A 123 13.48 -1.50 -17.06
N GLY A 124 14.03 -1.96 -15.93
CA GLY A 124 15.48 -2.15 -15.78
C GLY A 124 16.27 -0.85 -15.67
N LEU A 125 15.63 0.24 -15.21
CA LEU A 125 16.28 1.53 -14.98
C LEU A 125 17.49 1.40 -14.05
N SER A 126 18.48 2.26 -14.27
CA SER A 126 19.66 2.31 -13.41
C SER A 126 19.30 2.84 -12.02
N LYS A 127 20.08 2.46 -11.00
CA LYS A 127 19.87 2.87 -9.60
C LYS A 127 19.94 4.38 -9.37
N SER A 128 20.49 5.15 -10.30
CA SER A 128 20.44 6.61 -10.27
C SER A 128 19.02 7.20 -10.35
N HIS A 129 18.03 6.39 -10.79
CA HIS A 129 16.62 6.77 -10.85
C HIS A 129 15.83 6.35 -9.61
N HIS A 130 16.48 5.85 -8.57
CA HIS A 130 15.81 5.43 -7.34
C HIS A 130 15.29 6.65 -6.56
N ASP A 131 13.98 6.81 -6.46
CA ASP A 131 13.35 8.02 -5.91
C ASP A 131 13.76 8.30 -4.48
N TRP A 132 13.61 7.32 -3.59
CA TRP A 132 13.92 7.50 -2.18
C TRP A 132 15.40 7.69 -1.91
N MET A 133 16.30 7.08 -2.71
CA MET A 133 17.73 7.41 -2.64
C MET A 133 17.96 8.87 -3.00
N ASN A 134 17.36 9.37 -4.08
CA ASN A 134 17.48 10.75 -4.50
C ASN A 134 16.88 11.73 -3.49
N LEU A 135 15.70 11.43 -2.91
CA LEU A 135 15.05 12.26 -1.89
C LEU A 135 15.86 12.30 -0.60
N PHE A 136 16.26 11.15 -0.08
CA PHE A 136 17.04 11.08 1.15
C PHE A 136 18.45 11.68 1.00
N HIS A 137 19.05 11.59 -0.19
CA HIS A 137 20.30 12.28 -0.47
C HIS A 137 20.14 13.81 -0.42
N GLN A 138 19.03 14.36 -0.96
CA GLN A 138 18.74 15.80 -0.88
C GLN A 138 18.54 16.29 0.57
N LEU A 139 18.10 15.40 1.47
CA LEU A 139 17.78 15.69 2.87
C LEU A 139 18.88 15.27 3.85
N ASP A 140 19.97 14.64 3.35
CA ASP A 140 21.03 14.01 4.17
C ASP A 140 20.51 12.93 5.14
N LEU A 141 19.53 12.14 4.68
CA LEU A 141 18.82 11.11 5.46
C LEU A 141 19.00 9.68 4.91
N VAL A 142 20.00 9.45 4.07
CA VAL A 142 20.22 8.11 3.47
C VAL A 142 20.53 7.06 4.53
N ASN A 143 21.28 7.41 5.57
CA ASN A 143 21.63 6.50 6.66
C ASN A 143 20.41 6.13 7.52
N GLU A 144 19.43 7.00 7.62
CA GLU A 144 18.19 6.84 8.38
C GLU A 144 17.08 6.16 7.57
N SER A 145 17.31 5.92 6.28
CA SER A 145 16.30 5.40 5.34
C SER A 145 15.63 4.12 5.83
N TYR A 146 16.39 3.21 6.43
CA TYR A 146 15.86 1.97 6.97
C TYR A 146 14.94 2.23 8.18
N LEU A 147 15.36 3.08 9.12
CA LEU A 147 14.56 3.44 10.30
C LEU A 147 13.27 4.16 9.90
N ILE A 148 13.37 5.11 8.97
CA ILE A 148 12.18 5.82 8.44
C ILE A 148 11.24 4.80 7.79
N GLY A 149 11.76 3.91 6.94
CA GLY A 149 10.97 2.84 6.33
C GLY A 149 10.32 1.91 7.35
N GLU A 150 10.97 1.61 8.50
CA GLU A 150 10.38 0.83 9.59
C GLU A 150 9.13 1.52 10.17
N VAL A 151 9.22 2.82 10.44
CA VAL A 151 8.08 3.59 10.96
C VAL A 151 6.90 3.53 9.98
N PHE A 152 7.17 3.73 8.67
CA PHE A 152 6.16 3.63 7.63
C PHE A 152 5.61 2.21 7.50
N PHE A 153 6.44 1.18 7.58
CA PHE A 153 6.01 -0.21 7.54
C PHE A 153 4.96 -0.51 8.62
N TRP A 154 5.28 -0.20 9.87
CA TRP A 154 4.36 -0.47 10.97
C TRP A 154 3.11 0.41 10.96
N ALA A 155 3.23 1.66 10.53
CA ALA A 155 2.06 2.52 10.28
C ALA A 155 1.14 1.92 9.21
N GLY A 156 1.70 1.44 8.10
CA GLY A 156 0.95 0.77 7.04
C GLY A 156 0.28 -0.52 7.51
N MET A 157 1.00 -1.36 8.26
CA MET A 157 0.45 -2.58 8.87
C MET A 157 -0.73 -2.27 9.80
N LEU A 158 -0.62 -1.22 10.61
CA LEU A 158 -1.70 -0.77 11.51
C LEU A 158 -2.94 -0.32 10.72
N LEU A 159 -2.76 0.47 9.67
CA LEU A 159 -3.85 0.92 8.79
C LEU A 159 -4.53 -0.26 8.10
N ALA A 160 -3.76 -1.16 7.49
CA ALA A 160 -4.29 -2.33 6.81
C ALA A 160 -5.02 -3.27 7.80
N GLY A 161 -4.42 -3.54 8.96
CA GLY A 161 -5.04 -4.32 10.03
C GLY A 161 -6.35 -3.72 10.53
N THR A 162 -6.38 -2.40 10.69
CA THR A 162 -7.60 -1.66 11.09
C THR A 162 -8.72 -1.84 10.05
N GLY A 163 -8.42 -1.68 8.77
CA GLY A 163 -9.38 -1.88 7.68
C GLY A 163 -9.94 -3.31 7.66
N LEU A 164 -9.06 -4.28 7.79
CA LEU A 164 -9.41 -5.71 7.80
C LEU A 164 -10.33 -6.06 8.98
N VAL A 165 -9.94 -5.69 10.21
CA VAL A 165 -10.72 -6.00 11.42
C VAL A 165 -12.08 -5.30 11.40
N ARG A 166 -12.13 -4.01 11.09
CA ARG A 166 -13.40 -3.26 11.00
C ARG A 166 -14.32 -3.83 9.95
N GLY A 167 -13.77 -4.23 8.79
CA GLY A 167 -14.54 -4.81 7.70
C GLY A 167 -15.15 -6.17 8.07
N ILE A 168 -14.38 -7.06 8.69
CA ILE A 168 -14.87 -8.35 9.18
C ILE A 168 -15.98 -8.14 10.22
N LEU A 169 -15.77 -7.26 11.20
CA LEU A 169 -16.76 -6.96 12.23
C LEU A 169 -18.04 -6.35 11.65
N ALA A 170 -17.94 -5.50 10.62
CA ALA A 170 -19.09 -4.96 9.92
C ALA A 170 -19.89 -6.06 9.21
N ALA A 171 -19.21 -6.94 8.47
CA ALA A 171 -19.85 -8.07 7.77
C ALA A 171 -20.64 -8.97 8.73
N PHE A 172 -20.09 -9.26 9.92
CA PHE A 172 -20.79 -10.04 10.92
C PHE A 172 -21.99 -9.30 11.54
N ARG A 173 -21.91 -7.98 11.76
CA ARG A 173 -23.04 -7.19 12.26
C ARG A 173 -24.19 -7.17 11.28
N ASP A 174 -23.91 -6.91 10.01
CA ASP A 174 -24.91 -6.87 8.95
C ASP A 174 -25.62 -8.22 8.79
N ALA A 175 -24.90 -9.31 8.96
CA ALA A 175 -25.47 -10.65 8.94
C ALA A 175 -26.43 -10.94 10.10
N ARG A 176 -26.09 -10.45 11.30
CA ARG A 176 -26.94 -10.60 12.49
C ARG A 176 -28.22 -9.76 12.37
N SER A 177 -28.11 -8.51 11.95
CA SER A 177 -29.29 -7.63 11.77
C SER A 177 -30.24 -8.14 10.69
N ALA A 178 -29.76 -8.82 9.66
CA ALA A 178 -30.60 -9.45 8.63
C ALA A 178 -31.25 -10.76 9.10
N ALA A 179 -30.89 -11.27 10.28
CA ALA A 179 -31.40 -12.52 10.87
C ALA A 179 -32.48 -12.26 11.96
N ALA A 180 -32.51 -11.04 12.52
CA ALA A 180 -33.51 -10.54 13.45
C ALA A 180 -34.72 -10.00 12.72
#